data_22e54a70ef14845ac24c09e9ac07cf3c
#
_entry.id   22e54a70ef14845ac24c09e9ac07cf3c
#
_cell.length_a   1.000
_cell.length_b   1.000
_cell.length_c   1.000
_cell.angle_alpha   90.00
_cell.angle_beta   90.00
_cell.angle_gamma   90.00
#
_symmetry.space_group_name_H-M   'P 1'
#
loop_
_entity.id
_entity.type
_entity.pdbx_description
1 polymer ?
#
loop_
_entity_poly.entity_id
_entity_poly.type
_entity_poly.pdbx_seq_one_letter_code
_entity_poly.pdbx_strand_id
1 'polypeptide(L)'
;MTGVKIDGKAIAQDVKERVRQAVSELKNQGINPCLATVLIGENPASATYVRNKHKACEEVGIATKDHKLDAKITQSELNQIIDSLNSDDLVHGILVQLPLPEQLNEFATISRISPIKDVDGLTPHNAGLLAMGKAALVACTPSGVMEMFDYHGIDLEGKNIVLINRSNLVGKPLYHLLLEKNATVLTCHSRTKNLTELCQNADIVITAVGDRNKFTLTQDMIKEGAIVIDVAISRHNDKLVGDADYDDIIQKASFATPVPGGVGPMTVAMLLKNTITAASLSSQIG
;
A
#
# COMPACT_ATOMS: atom_id res chain seq x y z
N MET A 1 4.06 -16.96 -25.90
CA MET A 1 5.24 -16.19 -25.36
C MET A 1 5.01 -16.04 -23.88
N THR A 2 5.98 -16.35 -23.04
CA THR A 2 5.90 -16.09 -21.59
C THR A 2 5.72 -14.59 -21.33
N GLY A 3 4.83 -14.23 -20.43
CA GLY A 3 4.55 -12.83 -20.10
C GLY A 3 5.73 -12.12 -19.45
N VAL A 4 5.63 -10.81 -19.33
CA VAL A 4 6.64 -9.95 -18.70
C VAL A 4 6.45 -9.95 -17.19
N LYS A 5 7.52 -10.22 -16.44
CA LYS A 5 7.54 -10.09 -14.99
C LYS A 5 7.52 -8.61 -14.60
N ILE A 6 6.57 -8.21 -13.77
CA ILE A 6 6.59 -6.88 -13.11
C ILE A 6 7.49 -6.98 -11.87
N ASP A 7 8.71 -6.45 -11.96
CA ASP A 7 9.67 -6.50 -10.86
C ASP A 7 9.50 -5.31 -9.91
N GLY A 8 8.69 -5.51 -8.87
CA GLY A 8 8.43 -4.47 -7.88
C GLY A 8 9.65 -4.04 -7.07
N LYS A 9 10.70 -4.88 -6.97
CA LYS A 9 11.95 -4.47 -6.32
C LYS A 9 12.69 -3.42 -7.14
N ALA A 10 12.78 -3.61 -8.46
CA ALA A 10 13.42 -2.65 -9.36
C ALA A 10 12.65 -1.32 -9.36
N ILE A 11 11.31 -1.37 -9.49
CA ILE A 11 10.46 -0.17 -9.47
C ILE A 11 10.57 0.56 -8.12
N ALA A 12 10.53 -0.18 -7.00
CA ALA A 12 10.71 0.42 -5.67
C ALA A 12 12.06 1.11 -5.50
N GLN A 13 13.13 0.61 -6.15
CA GLN A 13 14.43 1.26 -6.11
C GLN A 13 14.42 2.60 -6.87
N ASP A 14 13.76 2.68 -8.00
CA ASP A 14 13.61 3.93 -8.76
C ASP A 14 12.79 4.97 -7.97
N VAL A 15 11.70 4.52 -7.29
CA VAL A 15 10.93 5.39 -6.39
C VAL A 15 11.81 5.90 -5.24
N LYS A 16 12.60 5.04 -4.61
CA LYS A 16 13.52 5.44 -3.53
C LYS A 16 14.55 6.47 -3.98
N GLU A 17 15.07 6.34 -5.21
CA GLU A 17 16.02 7.33 -5.75
C GLU A 17 15.37 8.70 -5.92
N ARG A 18 14.16 8.75 -6.47
CA ARG A 18 13.36 10.00 -6.56
C ARG A 18 13.07 10.59 -5.17
N VAL A 19 12.74 9.76 -4.20
CA VAL A 19 12.55 10.18 -2.81
C VAL A 19 13.84 10.74 -2.22
N ARG A 20 14.99 10.11 -2.44
CA ARG A 20 16.29 10.61 -1.94
C ARG A 20 16.61 12.01 -2.47
N GLN A 21 16.35 12.26 -3.74
CA GLN A 21 16.50 13.59 -4.35
C GLN A 21 15.58 14.61 -3.67
N ALA A 22 14.27 14.27 -3.50
CA ALA A 22 13.31 15.14 -2.83
C ALA A 22 13.67 15.40 -1.35
N VAL A 23 14.23 14.41 -0.63
CA VAL A 23 14.76 14.60 0.73
C VAL A 23 15.89 15.64 0.75
N SER A 24 16.81 15.56 -0.23
CA SER A 24 17.90 16.51 -0.33
C SER A 24 17.39 17.95 -0.58
N GLU A 25 16.40 18.10 -1.45
CA GLU A 25 15.77 19.39 -1.75
C GLU A 25 15.06 19.98 -0.52
N LEU A 26 14.30 19.18 0.23
CA LEU A 26 13.65 19.62 1.46
C LEU A 26 14.67 20.02 2.54
N LYS A 27 15.76 19.27 2.69
CA LYS A 27 16.83 19.61 3.64
C LYS A 27 17.52 20.93 3.27
N ASN A 28 17.71 21.23 2.01
CA ASN A 28 18.23 22.52 1.55
C ASN A 28 17.28 23.70 1.88
N GLN A 29 15.99 23.40 2.06
CA GLN A 29 14.97 24.38 2.51
C GLN A 29 14.83 24.43 4.05
N GLY A 30 15.67 23.69 4.80
CA GLY A 30 15.62 23.61 6.25
C GLY A 30 14.61 22.60 6.81
N ILE A 31 13.95 21.80 5.95
CA ILE A 31 12.96 20.81 6.36
C ILE A 31 13.63 19.44 6.43
N ASN A 32 13.61 18.81 7.62
CA ASN A 32 14.13 17.46 7.82
C ASN A 32 12.96 16.46 7.88
N PRO A 33 12.60 15.76 6.78
CA PRO A 33 11.48 14.83 6.81
C PRO A 33 11.64 13.80 7.92
N CYS A 34 10.57 13.57 8.71
CA CYS A 34 10.58 12.67 9.85
C CYS A 34 9.29 11.83 9.87
N LEU A 35 9.45 10.52 9.95
CA LEU A 35 8.38 9.53 10.10
C LEU A 35 8.32 9.07 11.57
N ALA A 36 7.21 9.31 12.25
CA ALA A 36 6.93 8.67 13.54
C ALA A 36 6.23 7.32 13.30
N THR A 37 6.74 6.27 13.96
CA THR A 37 6.14 4.94 13.92
C THR A 37 5.65 4.53 15.30
N VAL A 38 4.42 4.03 15.38
CA VAL A 38 3.81 3.53 16.61
C VAL A 38 3.58 2.03 16.45
N LEU A 39 4.31 1.24 17.22
CA LEU A 39 4.19 -0.22 17.29
C LEU A 39 3.67 -0.61 18.67
N ILE A 40 2.58 -1.37 18.73
CA ILE A 40 1.94 -1.80 19.98
C ILE A 40 2.09 -3.30 20.12
N GLY A 41 2.67 -3.73 21.25
CA GLY A 41 2.95 -5.13 21.53
C GLY A 41 4.18 -5.66 20.79
N GLU A 42 4.35 -6.98 20.84
CA GLU A 42 5.58 -7.68 20.41
C GLU A 42 5.34 -8.64 19.22
N ASN A 43 4.36 -8.37 18.37
CA ASN A 43 4.12 -9.25 17.22
C ASN A 43 5.36 -9.29 16.31
N PRO A 44 5.99 -10.46 16.08
CA PRO A 44 7.25 -10.54 15.33
C PRO A 44 7.13 -10.10 13.87
N ALA A 45 5.98 -10.33 13.25
CA ALA A 45 5.73 -9.89 11.89
C ALA A 45 5.67 -8.35 11.83
N SER A 46 4.88 -7.71 12.71
CA SER A 46 4.79 -6.25 12.81
C SER A 46 6.15 -5.60 13.10
N ALA A 47 6.93 -6.17 14.02
CA ALA A 47 8.29 -5.70 14.34
C ALA A 47 9.23 -5.80 13.14
N THR A 48 9.11 -6.85 12.33
CA THR A 48 9.90 -7.00 11.10
C THR A 48 9.49 -5.97 10.04
N TYR A 49 8.20 -5.70 9.88
CA TYR A 49 7.72 -4.65 8.95
C TYR A 49 8.21 -3.25 9.36
N VAL A 50 8.10 -2.90 10.64
CA VAL A 50 8.60 -1.61 11.14
C VAL A 50 10.11 -1.49 10.92
N ARG A 51 10.90 -2.51 11.26
CA ARG A 51 12.35 -2.50 11.00
C ARG A 51 12.70 -2.29 9.52
N ASN A 52 11.97 -2.94 8.60
CA ASN A 52 12.20 -2.77 7.17
C ASN A 52 11.85 -1.34 6.70
N LYS A 53 10.78 -0.75 7.26
CA LYS A 53 10.40 0.65 7.00
C LYS A 53 11.47 1.63 7.49
N HIS A 54 12.02 1.41 8.70
CA HIS A 54 13.11 2.24 9.25
C HIS A 54 14.36 2.18 8.39
N LYS A 55 14.79 0.96 8.03
CA LYS A 55 15.93 0.79 7.13
C LYS A 55 15.73 1.54 5.81
N ALA A 56 14.51 1.48 5.26
CA ALA A 56 14.20 2.20 4.03
C ALA A 56 14.21 3.73 4.23
N CYS A 57 13.75 4.24 5.38
CA CYS A 57 13.86 5.66 5.74
C CYS A 57 15.32 6.10 5.82
N GLU A 58 16.16 5.33 6.51
CA GLU A 58 17.60 5.59 6.65
C GLU A 58 18.29 5.62 5.28
N GLU A 59 17.99 4.66 4.39
CA GLU A 59 18.55 4.59 3.03
C GLU A 59 18.29 5.86 2.20
N VAL A 60 17.18 6.55 2.42
CA VAL A 60 16.80 7.76 1.68
C VAL A 60 17.01 9.06 2.47
N GLY A 61 17.44 8.97 3.73
CA GLY A 61 17.74 10.12 4.58
C GLY A 61 16.54 10.76 5.28
N ILE A 62 15.42 10.03 5.44
CA ILE A 62 14.27 10.39 6.28
C ILE A 62 14.58 10.02 7.73
N ALA A 63 14.38 10.94 8.67
CA ALA A 63 14.51 10.67 10.10
C ALA A 63 13.34 9.80 10.61
N THR A 64 13.59 9.00 11.65
CA THR A 64 12.54 8.18 12.28
C THR A 64 12.42 8.49 13.76
N LYS A 65 11.18 8.46 14.29
CA LYS A 65 10.84 8.59 15.69
C LYS A 65 9.96 7.41 16.11
N ASP A 66 10.53 6.50 16.92
CA ASP A 66 9.88 5.22 17.23
C ASP A 66 9.20 5.25 18.58
N HIS A 67 7.94 4.79 18.59
CA HIS A 67 7.16 4.55 19.79
C HIS A 67 6.80 3.06 19.89
N LYS A 68 7.56 2.33 20.72
CA LYS A 68 7.22 0.94 21.08
C LYS A 68 6.41 0.96 22.36
N LEU A 69 5.17 0.53 22.28
CA LEU A 69 4.20 0.61 23.35
C LEU A 69 3.84 -0.78 23.86
N ASP A 70 3.54 -0.87 25.15
CA ASP A 70 3.08 -2.12 25.77
C ASP A 70 1.75 -2.58 25.13
N ALA A 71 1.60 -3.89 24.97
CA ALA A 71 0.37 -4.49 24.45
C ALA A 71 -0.88 -4.17 25.31
N LYS A 72 -0.70 -3.80 26.58
CA LYS A 72 -1.77 -3.46 27.54
C LYS A 72 -2.12 -1.97 27.55
N ILE A 73 -1.50 -1.16 26.70
CA ILE A 73 -1.78 0.28 26.63
C ILE A 73 -3.30 0.52 26.46
N THR A 74 -3.82 1.51 27.12
CA THR A 74 -5.22 1.91 27.00
C THR A 74 -5.46 2.76 25.76
N GLN A 75 -6.70 2.82 25.28
CA GLN A 75 -7.06 3.72 24.16
C GLN A 75 -6.78 5.19 24.51
N SER A 76 -6.96 5.59 25.76
CA SER A 76 -6.70 6.97 26.19
C SER A 76 -5.23 7.33 26.12
N GLU A 77 -4.34 6.45 26.58
CA GLU A 77 -2.88 6.66 26.49
C GLU A 77 -2.40 6.69 25.04
N LEU A 78 -2.89 5.77 24.19
CA LEU A 78 -2.57 5.77 22.77
C LEU A 78 -3.03 7.07 22.09
N ASN A 79 -4.23 7.56 22.42
CA ASN A 79 -4.74 8.82 21.91
C ASN A 79 -3.85 10.01 22.27
N GLN A 80 -3.34 10.07 23.52
CA GLN A 80 -2.42 11.14 23.97
C GLN A 80 -1.11 11.11 23.20
N ILE A 81 -0.58 9.91 22.88
CA ILE A 81 0.62 9.77 22.09
C ILE A 81 0.37 10.29 20.66
N ILE A 82 -0.75 9.91 20.03
CA ILE A 82 -1.09 10.39 18.68
C ILE A 82 -1.27 11.91 18.66
N ASP A 83 -1.92 12.50 19.68
CA ASP A 83 -2.09 13.95 19.79
C ASP A 83 -0.76 14.67 19.93
N SER A 84 0.16 14.13 20.73
CA SER A 84 1.52 14.65 20.85
C SER A 84 2.26 14.62 19.50
N LEU A 85 2.13 13.52 18.73
CA LEU A 85 2.74 13.41 17.39
C LEU A 85 2.07 14.35 16.38
N ASN A 86 0.76 14.54 16.47
CA ASN A 86 0.04 15.49 15.62
C ASN A 86 0.51 16.93 15.85
N SER A 87 0.84 17.28 17.11
CA SER A 87 1.28 18.63 17.53
C SER A 87 2.78 18.83 17.41
N ASP A 88 3.56 17.82 17.10
CA ASP A 88 5.03 17.93 16.96
C ASP A 88 5.39 18.36 15.54
N ASP A 89 5.84 19.61 15.39
CA ASP A 89 6.22 20.21 14.10
C ASP A 89 7.43 19.52 13.45
N LEU A 90 8.20 18.74 14.21
CA LEU A 90 9.32 17.96 13.70
C LEU A 90 8.88 16.61 13.13
N VAL A 91 7.61 16.20 13.34
CA VAL A 91 7.02 14.97 12.81
C VAL A 91 6.16 15.30 11.61
N HIS A 92 6.52 14.78 10.44
CA HIS A 92 5.82 15.03 9.19
C HIS A 92 4.87 13.89 8.79
N GLY A 93 5.19 12.66 9.20
CA GLY A 93 4.36 11.50 8.96
C GLY A 93 4.14 10.68 10.22
N ILE A 94 2.94 10.12 10.38
CA ILE A 94 2.58 9.22 11.47
C ILE A 94 2.11 7.89 10.89
N LEU A 95 2.74 6.82 11.31
CA LEU A 95 2.38 5.45 10.97
C LEU A 95 2.04 4.67 12.23
N VAL A 96 0.80 4.20 12.34
CA VAL A 96 0.40 3.24 13.35
C VAL A 96 0.39 1.85 12.73
N GLN A 97 1.29 0.96 13.21
CA GLN A 97 1.43 -0.37 12.64
C GLN A 97 0.24 -1.27 13.02
N LEU A 98 -0.51 -1.69 12.02
CA LEU A 98 -1.61 -2.64 12.15
C LEU A 98 -1.13 -4.11 12.09
N PRO A 99 -1.88 -5.07 12.66
CA PRO A 99 -3.12 -4.88 13.44
C PRO A 99 -2.85 -4.40 14.86
N LEU A 100 -3.85 -3.76 15.46
CA LEU A 100 -3.82 -3.37 16.88
C LEU A 100 -4.26 -4.54 17.79
N PRO A 101 -3.86 -4.54 19.09
CA PRO A 101 -4.46 -5.40 20.09
C PRO A 101 -5.99 -5.19 20.22
N GLU A 102 -6.73 -6.26 20.53
CA GLU A 102 -8.21 -6.29 20.49
C GLU A 102 -8.91 -5.24 21.37
N GLN A 103 -8.28 -4.81 22.47
CA GLN A 103 -8.84 -3.78 23.34
C GLN A 103 -8.78 -2.36 22.76
N LEU A 104 -8.06 -2.16 21.65
CA LEU A 104 -7.93 -0.86 20.99
C LEU A 104 -8.87 -0.77 19.78
N ASN A 105 -9.49 0.38 19.62
CA ASN A 105 -10.34 0.65 18.46
C ASN A 105 -9.48 1.19 17.29
N GLU A 106 -9.25 0.34 16.30
CA GLU A 106 -8.44 0.67 15.12
C GLU A 106 -8.99 1.89 14.37
N PHE A 107 -10.31 1.93 14.13
CA PHE A 107 -10.94 3.05 13.42
C PHE A 107 -10.77 4.37 14.17
N ALA A 108 -11.02 4.38 15.49
CA ALA A 108 -10.83 5.57 16.32
C ALA A 108 -9.36 6.02 16.34
N THR A 109 -8.44 5.07 16.41
CA THR A 109 -6.98 5.33 16.41
C THR A 109 -6.53 5.97 15.10
N ILE A 110 -6.87 5.36 13.96
CA ILE A 110 -6.50 5.90 12.64
C ILE A 110 -7.18 7.25 12.38
N SER A 111 -8.46 7.39 12.73
CA SER A 111 -9.20 8.66 12.56
C SER A 111 -8.63 9.82 13.38
N ARG A 112 -7.80 9.55 14.40
CA ARG A 112 -7.18 10.58 15.23
C ARG A 112 -5.90 11.17 14.62
N ILE A 113 -5.28 10.48 13.68
CA ILE A 113 -4.10 10.98 12.98
C ILE A 113 -4.49 12.22 12.17
N SER A 114 -3.69 13.29 12.27
CA SER A 114 -3.87 14.47 11.42
C SER A 114 -3.81 14.09 9.95
N PRO A 115 -4.81 14.45 9.13
CA PRO A 115 -4.85 14.06 7.72
C PRO A 115 -3.62 14.43 6.91
N ILE A 116 -2.93 15.52 7.25
CA ILE A 116 -1.69 15.95 6.58
C ILE A 116 -0.47 15.12 7.00
N LYS A 117 -0.55 14.36 8.11
CA LYS A 117 0.49 13.45 8.61
C LYS A 117 0.15 11.97 8.42
N ASP A 118 -1.01 11.68 7.82
CA ASP A 118 -1.48 10.31 7.54
C ASP A 118 -0.75 9.72 6.32
N VAL A 119 0.49 9.31 6.54
CA VAL A 119 1.34 8.78 5.45
C VAL A 119 0.96 7.39 4.97
N ASP A 120 0.11 6.69 5.71
CA ASP A 120 -0.48 5.41 5.26
C ASP A 120 -1.76 5.61 4.43
N GLY A 121 -2.31 6.86 4.43
CA GLY A 121 -3.48 7.26 3.63
C GLY A 121 -4.78 6.59 4.06
N LEU A 122 -4.94 6.28 5.35
CA LEU A 122 -6.04 5.45 5.86
C LEU A 122 -7.09 6.23 6.67
N THR A 123 -6.85 7.50 6.96
CA THR A 123 -7.85 8.30 7.67
C THR A 123 -9.14 8.45 6.87
N PRO A 124 -10.30 8.54 7.52
CA PRO A 124 -11.57 8.79 6.83
C PRO A 124 -11.55 10.06 5.98
N HIS A 125 -10.78 11.07 6.40
CA HIS A 125 -10.60 12.32 5.64
C HIS A 125 -9.92 12.06 4.29
N ASN A 126 -8.74 11.41 4.30
CA ASN A 126 -8.00 11.11 3.07
C ASN A 126 -8.73 10.10 2.18
N ALA A 127 -9.41 9.12 2.77
CA ALA A 127 -10.28 8.20 2.02
C ALA A 127 -11.44 8.94 1.33
N GLY A 128 -12.04 9.94 2.00
CA GLY A 128 -13.08 10.80 1.40
C GLY A 128 -12.53 11.66 0.27
N LEU A 129 -11.37 12.28 0.46
CA LEU A 129 -10.71 13.06 -0.59
C LEU A 129 -10.32 12.18 -1.78
N LEU A 130 -9.87 10.94 -1.55
CA LEU A 130 -9.57 9.99 -2.61
C LEU A 130 -10.81 9.68 -3.44
N ALA A 131 -11.96 9.42 -2.80
CA ALA A 131 -13.21 9.18 -3.51
C ALA A 131 -13.68 10.39 -4.36
N MET A 132 -13.19 11.58 -4.05
CA MET A 132 -13.45 12.85 -4.78
C MET A 132 -12.33 13.22 -5.79
N GLY A 133 -11.30 12.41 -5.94
CA GLY A 133 -10.13 12.70 -6.79
C GLY A 133 -9.29 13.88 -6.28
N LYS A 134 -9.21 14.09 -4.96
CA LYS A 134 -8.55 15.24 -4.32
C LYS A 134 -7.51 14.86 -3.27
N ALA A 135 -7.24 13.57 -3.06
CA ALA A 135 -6.29 13.13 -2.05
C ALA A 135 -4.84 13.43 -2.45
N ALA A 136 -4.09 14.04 -1.53
CA ALA A 136 -2.64 14.19 -1.66
C ALA A 136 -1.90 12.98 -1.05
N LEU A 137 -2.44 12.40 0.02
CA LEU A 137 -1.92 11.21 0.68
C LEU A 137 -2.90 10.04 0.45
N VAL A 138 -2.40 9.01 -0.21
CA VAL A 138 -3.19 7.86 -0.65
C VAL A 138 -2.59 6.58 -0.06
N ALA A 139 -3.43 5.58 0.19
CA ALA A 139 -2.99 4.29 0.72
C ALA A 139 -1.79 3.72 -0.06
N CYS A 140 -0.73 3.33 0.68
CA CYS A 140 0.57 3.01 0.11
C CYS A 140 0.52 1.84 -0.89
N THR A 141 -0.15 0.73 -0.55
CA THR A 141 -0.21 -0.44 -1.42
C THR A 141 -0.96 -0.16 -2.73
N PRO A 142 -2.16 0.46 -2.72
CA PRO A 142 -2.83 0.90 -3.95
C PRO A 142 -1.99 1.84 -4.81
N SER A 143 -1.36 2.84 -4.20
CA SER A 143 -0.44 3.74 -4.91
C SER A 143 0.73 3.01 -5.55
N GLY A 144 1.25 1.97 -4.89
CA GLY A 144 2.30 1.12 -5.43
C GLY A 144 1.87 0.34 -6.67
N VAL A 145 0.62 -0.13 -6.70
CA VAL A 145 0.05 -0.80 -7.88
C VAL A 145 -0.07 0.19 -9.05
N MET A 146 -0.54 1.42 -8.80
CA MET A 146 -0.61 2.45 -9.84
C MET A 146 0.77 2.82 -10.39
N GLU A 147 1.77 2.97 -9.52
CA GLU A 147 3.16 3.22 -9.94
C GLU A 147 3.72 2.10 -10.82
N MET A 148 3.33 0.83 -10.58
CA MET A 148 3.71 -0.30 -11.45
C MET A 148 3.10 -0.19 -12.84
N PHE A 149 1.83 0.23 -12.97
CA PHE A 149 1.19 0.47 -14.24
C PHE A 149 1.87 1.61 -14.99
N ASP A 150 2.12 2.73 -14.33
CA ASP A 150 2.79 3.89 -14.91
C ASP A 150 4.22 3.54 -15.37
N TYR A 151 4.99 2.78 -14.58
CA TYR A 151 6.35 2.36 -14.91
C TYR A 151 6.42 1.51 -16.19
N HIS A 152 5.46 0.63 -16.39
CA HIS A 152 5.40 -0.24 -17.57
C HIS A 152 4.65 0.38 -18.74
N GLY A 153 4.16 1.63 -18.62
CA GLY A 153 3.37 2.30 -19.65
C GLY A 153 2.05 1.57 -19.93
N ILE A 154 1.47 0.91 -18.92
CA ILE A 154 0.20 0.19 -19.05
C ILE A 154 -0.93 1.21 -18.99
N ASP A 155 -1.56 1.44 -20.13
CA ASP A 155 -2.74 2.28 -20.23
C ASP A 155 -3.97 1.58 -19.64
N LEU A 156 -4.65 2.28 -18.74
CA LEU A 156 -5.84 1.79 -18.03
C LEU A 156 -7.15 2.30 -18.64
N GLU A 157 -7.10 3.30 -19.52
CA GLU A 157 -8.29 3.89 -20.13
C GLU A 157 -9.09 2.84 -20.91
N GLY A 158 -10.37 2.73 -20.59
CA GLY A 158 -11.29 1.78 -21.21
C GLY A 158 -11.06 0.31 -20.86
N LYS A 159 -10.10 -0.03 -19.99
CA LYS A 159 -9.84 -1.42 -19.58
C LYS A 159 -10.90 -1.93 -18.62
N ASN A 160 -11.30 -3.19 -18.80
CA ASN A 160 -12.13 -3.93 -17.86
C ASN A 160 -11.23 -4.57 -16.80
N ILE A 161 -11.38 -4.14 -15.55
CA ILE A 161 -10.55 -4.58 -14.43
C ILE A 161 -11.41 -5.34 -13.43
N VAL A 162 -11.03 -6.57 -13.12
CA VAL A 162 -11.56 -7.33 -11.99
C VAL A 162 -10.65 -7.14 -10.79
N LEU A 163 -11.19 -6.54 -9.71
CA LEU A 163 -10.52 -6.31 -8.45
C LEU A 163 -11.08 -7.22 -7.37
N ILE A 164 -10.33 -8.26 -6.99
CA ILE A 164 -10.75 -9.29 -6.03
C ILE A 164 -10.33 -8.87 -4.62
N ASN A 165 -10.95 -7.83 -4.11
CA ASN A 165 -10.80 -7.30 -2.75
C ASN A 165 -11.76 -6.14 -2.53
N ARG A 166 -12.21 -5.94 -1.26
CA ARG A 166 -13.02 -4.77 -0.84
C ARG A 166 -12.60 -4.18 0.51
N SER A 167 -11.37 -4.42 0.91
CA SER A 167 -10.83 -3.88 2.16
C SER A 167 -10.62 -2.37 2.09
N ASN A 168 -10.60 -1.72 3.25
CA ASN A 168 -10.26 -0.30 3.36
C ASN A 168 -8.78 -0.02 3.05
N LEU A 169 -7.91 -1.05 3.23
CA LEU A 169 -6.47 -0.92 3.01
C LEU A 169 -6.08 -1.00 1.53
N VAL A 170 -6.79 -1.81 0.73
CA VAL A 170 -6.39 -2.11 -0.64
C VAL A 170 -7.53 -1.90 -1.63
N GLY A 171 -8.62 -2.68 -1.49
CA GLY A 171 -9.65 -2.76 -2.53
C GLY A 171 -10.36 -1.45 -2.79
N LYS A 172 -10.87 -0.79 -1.74
CA LYS A 172 -11.59 0.48 -1.90
C LYS A 172 -10.70 1.61 -2.41
N PRO A 173 -9.51 1.86 -1.86
CA PRO A 173 -8.61 2.88 -2.40
C PRO A 173 -8.22 2.60 -3.85
N LEU A 174 -7.88 1.36 -4.18
CA LEU A 174 -7.48 0.99 -5.54
C LEU A 174 -8.63 1.15 -6.54
N TYR A 175 -9.87 0.83 -6.13
CA TYR A 175 -11.05 1.07 -6.95
C TYR A 175 -11.15 2.55 -7.38
N HIS A 176 -10.98 3.49 -6.46
CA HIS A 176 -11.04 4.92 -6.78
C HIS A 176 -9.90 5.36 -7.70
N LEU A 177 -8.67 4.91 -7.45
CA LEU A 177 -7.51 5.22 -8.30
C LEU A 177 -7.68 4.72 -9.73
N LEU A 178 -8.24 3.53 -9.90
CA LEU A 178 -8.50 2.95 -11.22
C LEU A 178 -9.60 3.71 -11.97
N LEU A 179 -10.66 4.16 -11.26
CA LEU A 179 -11.69 5.01 -11.85
C LEU A 179 -11.14 6.34 -12.35
N GLU A 180 -10.22 6.98 -11.62
CA GLU A 180 -9.55 8.21 -12.04
C GLU A 180 -8.75 8.03 -13.33
N LYS A 181 -8.36 6.81 -13.65
CA LYS A 181 -7.68 6.44 -14.90
C LYS A 181 -8.66 5.98 -16.01
N ASN A 182 -9.96 6.28 -15.88
CA ASN A 182 -11.01 5.91 -16.83
C ASN A 182 -11.16 4.38 -17.04
N ALA A 183 -10.78 3.56 -16.08
CA ALA A 183 -10.99 2.11 -16.13
C ALA A 183 -12.43 1.76 -15.73
N THR A 184 -12.94 0.66 -16.28
CA THR A 184 -14.18 0.01 -15.82
C THR A 184 -13.81 -1.04 -14.77
N VAL A 185 -14.22 -0.84 -13.51
CA VAL A 185 -13.78 -1.67 -12.38
C VAL A 185 -14.93 -2.49 -11.81
N LEU A 186 -14.77 -3.80 -11.82
CA LEU A 186 -15.67 -4.75 -11.18
C LEU A 186 -15.04 -5.26 -9.87
N THR A 187 -15.58 -4.82 -8.74
CA THR A 187 -15.12 -5.26 -7.42
C THR A 187 -15.75 -6.62 -7.06
N CYS A 188 -14.90 -7.63 -6.88
CA CYS A 188 -15.28 -9.00 -6.52
C CYS A 188 -14.84 -9.34 -5.09
N HIS A 189 -15.54 -10.28 -4.47
CA HIS A 189 -15.32 -10.69 -3.08
C HIS A 189 -15.90 -12.10 -2.83
N SER A 190 -15.78 -12.62 -1.62
CA SER A 190 -16.23 -13.97 -1.22
C SER A 190 -17.73 -14.29 -1.46
N ARG A 191 -18.53 -13.29 -1.81
CA ARG A 191 -19.96 -13.46 -2.15
C ARG A 191 -20.24 -13.28 -3.64
N THR A 192 -19.22 -13.00 -4.44
CA THR A 192 -19.34 -12.85 -5.90
C THR A 192 -19.62 -14.22 -6.53
N LYS A 193 -20.63 -14.27 -7.38
CA LYS A 193 -20.93 -15.45 -8.19
C LYS A 193 -20.16 -15.38 -9.50
N ASN A 194 -19.87 -16.54 -10.11
CA ASN A 194 -19.25 -16.66 -11.43
C ASN A 194 -17.88 -15.94 -11.54
N LEU A 195 -17.08 -15.94 -10.45
CA LEU A 195 -15.81 -15.21 -10.40
C LEU A 195 -14.87 -15.58 -11.55
N THR A 196 -14.78 -16.86 -11.91
CA THR A 196 -13.97 -17.35 -13.02
C THR A 196 -14.36 -16.68 -14.35
N GLU A 197 -15.65 -16.66 -14.68
CA GLU A 197 -16.15 -16.03 -15.91
C GLU A 197 -15.86 -14.52 -15.95
N LEU A 198 -16.00 -13.83 -14.80
CA LEU A 198 -15.68 -12.41 -14.69
C LEU A 198 -14.20 -12.15 -14.96
N CYS A 199 -13.31 -12.96 -14.38
CA CYS A 199 -11.87 -12.85 -14.58
C CYS A 199 -11.45 -13.17 -16.03
N GLN A 200 -12.08 -14.17 -16.66
CA GLN A 200 -11.82 -14.54 -18.06
C GLN A 200 -12.18 -13.44 -19.06
N ASN A 201 -13.07 -12.51 -18.69
CA ASN A 201 -13.46 -11.36 -19.52
C ASN A 201 -12.68 -10.08 -19.19
N ALA A 202 -11.85 -10.08 -18.15
CA ALA A 202 -11.11 -8.91 -17.71
C ALA A 202 -9.80 -8.71 -18.50
N ASP A 203 -9.45 -7.45 -18.79
CA ASP A 203 -8.13 -7.07 -19.31
C ASP A 203 -7.06 -7.16 -18.24
N ILE A 204 -7.45 -6.83 -17.01
CA ILE A 204 -6.57 -6.81 -15.84
C ILE A 204 -7.29 -7.51 -14.69
N VAL A 205 -6.59 -8.43 -14.02
CA VAL A 205 -7.06 -9.07 -12.79
C VAL A 205 -6.14 -8.66 -11.64
N ILE A 206 -6.71 -8.04 -10.61
CA ILE A 206 -5.99 -7.64 -9.40
C ILE A 206 -6.53 -8.43 -8.23
N THR A 207 -5.68 -9.17 -7.53
CA THR A 207 -6.08 -9.98 -6.39
C THR A 207 -5.36 -9.58 -5.11
N ALA A 208 -6.10 -9.55 -4.00
CA ALA A 208 -5.61 -9.21 -2.67
C ALA A 208 -6.39 -9.94 -1.58
N VAL A 209 -6.63 -11.24 -1.75
CA VAL A 209 -7.38 -12.09 -0.80
C VAL A 209 -6.51 -12.42 0.41
N GLY A 210 -5.25 -12.79 0.20
CA GLY A 210 -4.29 -13.06 1.26
C GLY A 210 -4.50 -14.38 1.99
N ASP A 211 -5.19 -15.34 1.37
CA ASP A 211 -5.39 -16.69 1.91
C ASP A 211 -5.40 -17.73 0.77
N ARG A 212 -4.22 -18.30 0.52
CA ARG A 212 -4.01 -19.28 -0.54
C ARG A 212 -4.85 -20.54 -0.38
N ASN A 213 -5.30 -20.87 0.82
CA ASN A 213 -6.16 -22.03 1.05
C ASN A 213 -7.61 -21.78 0.62
N LYS A 214 -8.03 -20.52 0.58
CA LYS A 214 -9.38 -20.12 0.18
C LYS A 214 -9.49 -19.73 -1.29
N PHE A 215 -8.41 -19.23 -1.86
CA PHE A 215 -8.41 -18.74 -3.24
C PHE A 215 -7.05 -18.89 -3.89
N THR A 216 -7.06 -19.39 -5.12
CA THR A 216 -5.92 -19.44 -6.02
C THR A 216 -6.37 -18.97 -7.39
N LEU A 217 -5.71 -17.97 -7.94
CA LEU A 217 -5.89 -17.53 -9.32
C LEU A 217 -4.99 -18.37 -10.23
N THR A 218 -5.56 -19.02 -11.23
CA THR A 218 -4.87 -19.90 -12.17
C THR A 218 -5.07 -19.43 -13.62
N GLN A 219 -4.28 -19.93 -14.57
CA GLN A 219 -4.34 -19.49 -15.97
C GLN A 219 -5.68 -19.74 -16.67
N ASP A 220 -6.44 -20.74 -16.26
CA ASP A 220 -7.79 -21.01 -16.78
C ASP A 220 -8.81 -19.95 -16.34
N MET A 221 -8.53 -19.19 -15.29
CA MET A 221 -9.34 -18.08 -14.81
C MET A 221 -9.04 -16.73 -15.50
N ILE A 222 -8.05 -16.63 -16.36
CA ILE A 222 -7.73 -15.38 -17.06
C ILE A 222 -7.82 -15.56 -18.58
N LYS A 223 -8.02 -14.46 -19.32
CA LYS A 223 -7.93 -14.49 -20.77
C LYS A 223 -6.48 -14.43 -21.25
N GLU A 224 -6.25 -14.81 -22.50
CA GLU A 224 -4.94 -14.65 -23.16
C GLU A 224 -4.51 -13.19 -23.16
N GLY A 225 -3.26 -12.94 -22.75
CA GLY A 225 -2.69 -11.59 -22.71
C GLY A 225 -3.19 -10.72 -21.55
N ALA A 226 -3.96 -11.23 -20.61
CA ALA A 226 -4.40 -10.47 -19.42
C ALA A 226 -3.18 -10.00 -18.60
N ILE A 227 -3.37 -8.90 -17.86
CA ILE A 227 -2.40 -8.43 -16.86
C ILE A 227 -2.84 -8.90 -15.48
N VAL A 228 -1.91 -9.47 -14.70
CA VAL A 228 -2.21 -9.98 -13.36
C VAL A 228 -1.38 -9.26 -12.31
N ILE A 229 -2.05 -8.59 -11.38
CA ILE A 229 -1.43 -7.94 -10.22
C ILE A 229 -1.83 -8.71 -8.96
N ASP A 230 -0.88 -9.43 -8.40
CA ASP A 230 -1.05 -10.13 -7.13
C ASP A 230 -0.50 -9.27 -5.99
N VAL A 231 -1.42 -8.71 -5.20
CA VAL A 231 -1.12 -7.85 -4.05
C VAL A 231 -0.95 -8.67 -2.77
N ALA A 232 -1.47 -9.90 -2.78
CA ALA A 232 -1.52 -10.72 -1.58
C ALA A 232 -0.14 -11.21 -1.13
N ILE A 233 0.02 -11.35 0.16
CA ILE A 233 1.16 -12.05 0.78
C ILE A 233 0.61 -12.97 1.87
N SER A 234 0.82 -14.25 1.74
CA SER A 234 0.48 -15.26 2.75
C SER A 234 1.62 -16.26 2.93
N ARG A 235 1.56 -17.07 3.96
CA ARG A 235 2.45 -18.22 4.14
C ARG A 235 1.72 -19.49 3.79
N HIS A 236 2.29 -20.28 2.88
CA HIS A 236 1.82 -21.60 2.53
C HIS A 236 3.02 -22.53 2.44
N ASN A 237 3.01 -23.63 3.20
CA ASN A 237 4.14 -24.59 3.32
C ASN A 237 5.48 -23.86 3.57
N ASP A 238 5.52 -22.97 4.58
CA ASP A 238 6.67 -22.15 5.01
C ASP A 238 7.24 -21.20 3.94
N LYS A 239 6.61 -21.09 2.77
CA LYS A 239 6.99 -20.14 1.73
C LYS A 239 6.05 -18.94 1.71
N LEU A 240 6.58 -17.78 1.34
CA LEU A 240 5.76 -16.62 1.01
C LEU A 240 5.17 -16.81 -0.38
N VAL A 241 3.85 -16.72 -0.47
CA VAL A 241 3.08 -16.88 -1.70
C VAL A 241 2.03 -15.77 -1.82
N GLY A 242 1.61 -15.50 -3.02
CA GLY A 242 0.44 -14.67 -3.31
C GLY A 242 -0.82 -15.51 -3.51
N ASP A 243 -1.84 -14.88 -4.07
CA ASP A 243 -3.08 -15.52 -4.47
C ASP A 243 -2.95 -16.20 -5.85
N ALA A 244 -2.10 -15.66 -6.74
CA ALA A 244 -1.90 -16.21 -8.07
C ALA A 244 -0.87 -17.36 -8.07
N ASP A 245 -1.11 -18.38 -8.85
CA ASP A 245 -0.09 -19.35 -9.23
C ASP A 245 0.79 -18.71 -10.31
N TYR A 246 1.88 -18.07 -9.87
CA TYR A 246 2.70 -17.24 -10.73
C TYR A 246 3.27 -18.00 -11.93
N ASP A 247 3.79 -19.21 -11.70
CA ASP A 247 4.42 -20.03 -12.76
C ASP A 247 3.42 -20.49 -13.82
N ASP A 248 2.18 -20.69 -13.40
CA ASP A 248 1.05 -21.02 -14.27
C ASP A 248 0.53 -19.78 -15.00
N ILE A 249 0.27 -18.69 -14.28
CA ILE A 249 -0.28 -17.42 -14.80
C ILE A 249 0.63 -16.79 -15.86
N ILE A 250 1.95 -16.79 -15.66
CA ILE A 250 2.90 -16.11 -16.55
C ILE A 250 2.99 -16.73 -17.94
N GLN A 251 2.50 -17.95 -18.10
CA GLN A 251 2.44 -18.63 -19.41
C GLN A 251 1.36 -18.04 -20.32
N LYS A 252 0.33 -17.40 -19.75
CA LYS A 252 -0.83 -16.87 -20.47
C LYS A 252 -0.97 -15.35 -20.36
N ALA A 253 -0.56 -14.77 -19.24
CA ALA A 253 -0.60 -13.33 -18.99
C ALA A 253 0.41 -12.58 -19.87
N SER A 254 0.13 -11.31 -20.21
CA SER A 254 1.11 -10.40 -20.82
C SER A 254 2.08 -9.83 -19.78
N PHE A 255 1.56 -9.55 -18.57
CA PHE A 255 2.33 -9.08 -17.41
C PHE A 255 1.83 -9.77 -16.15
N ALA A 256 2.74 -10.09 -15.24
CA ALA A 256 2.37 -10.59 -13.91
C ALA A 256 3.35 -10.14 -12.82
N THR A 257 2.83 -9.87 -11.62
CA THR A 257 3.65 -9.62 -10.43
C THR A 257 3.99 -10.94 -9.72
N PRO A 258 5.26 -11.20 -9.38
CA PRO A 258 5.64 -12.34 -8.55
C PRO A 258 5.40 -12.07 -7.05
N VAL A 259 5.23 -13.14 -6.28
CA VAL A 259 5.27 -13.06 -4.82
C VAL A 259 6.27 -14.12 -4.30
N PRO A 260 7.33 -13.67 -3.61
CA PRO A 260 7.71 -12.32 -3.22
C PRO A 260 8.34 -11.51 -4.36
N GLY A 261 8.38 -10.18 -4.20
CA GLY A 261 9.12 -9.28 -5.08
C GLY A 261 8.28 -8.45 -6.05
N GLY A 262 6.95 -8.62 -6.02
CA GLY A 262 5.98 -7.76 -6.71
C GLY A 262 5.56 -6.55 -5.86
N VAL A 263 4.30 -6.51 -5.44
CA VAL A 263 3.69 -5.33 -4.79
C VAL A 263 4.29 -5.00 -3.41
N GLY A 264 4.74 -5.99 -2.64
CA GLY A 264 5.24 -5.76 -1.27
C GLY A 264 6.34 -4.69 -1.15
N PRO A 265 7.42 -4.71 -1.95
CA PRO A 265 8.44 -3.66 -1.96
C PRO A 265 7.88 -2.27 -2.25
N MET A 266 6.85 -2.16 -3.10
CA MET A 266 6.24 -0.89 -3.46
C MET A 266 5.52 -0.21 -2.29
N THR A 267 4.88 -0.98 -1.41
CA THR A 267 4.22 -0.42 -0.21
C THR A 267 5.18 0.40 0.64
N VAL A 268 6.41 -0.09 0.83
CA VAL A 268 7.45 0.64 1.57
C VAL A 268 7.90 1.88 0.80
N ALA A 269 8.14 1.76 -0.49
CA ALA A 269 8.57 2.90 -1.32
C ALA A 269 7.52 4.02 -1.35
N MET A 270 6.23 3.67 -1.42
CA MET A 270 5.14 4.66 -1.39
C MET A 270 4.96 5.31 -0.02
N LEU A 271 5.24 4.60 1.09
CA LEU A 271 5.28 5.21 2.42
C LEU A 271 6.34 6.31 2.51
N LEU A 272 7.53 6.08 1.94
CA LEU A 272 8.57 7.10 1.88
C LEU A 272 8.12 8.30 1.03
N LYS A 273 7.51 8.06 -0.12
CA LYS A 273 6.94 9.09 -0.99
C LYS A 273 5.87 9.91 -0.27
N ASN A 274 4.93 9.26 0.42
CA ASN A 274 3.92 9.95 1.21
C ASN A 274 4.54 10.78 2.35
N THR A 275 5.61 10.31 2.99
CA THR A 275 6.31 11.07 4.04
C THR A 275 6.91 12.36 3.48
N ILE A 276 7.47 12.33 2.28
CA ILE A 276 7.97 13.54 1.59
C ILE A 276 6.82 14.48 1.21
N THR A 277 5.73 13.93 0.68
CA THR A 277 4.53 14.71 0.35
C THR A 277 3.98 15.40 1.61
N ALA A 278 3.87 14.69 2.72
CA ALA A 278 3.43 15.26 4.01
C ALA A 278 4.37 16.36 4.53
N ALA A 279 5.68 16.17 4.41
CA ALA A 279 6.66 17.19 4.78
C ALA A 279 6.54 18.46 3.93
N SER A 280 6.31 18.31 2.63
CA SER A 280 6.08 19.43 1.71
C SER A 280 4.77 20.17 2.00
N LEU A 281 3.69 19.45 2.34
CA LEU A 281 2.40 20.05 2.69
C LEU A 281 2.49 20.84 4.00
N SER A 282 3.19 20.32 5.01
CA SER A 282 3.35 20.98 6.29
C SER A 282 4.07 22.34 6.15
N SER A 283 5.03 22.44 5.23
CA SER A 283 5.77 23.68 4.98
C SER A 283 4.98 24.77 4.26
N GLN A 284 3.84 24.44 3.63
CA GLN A 284 2.99 25.41 2.94
C GLN A 284 1.91 26.02 3.86
N ILE A 285 1.72 25.45 5.03
CA ILE A 285 0.68 25.85 6.00
C ILE A 285 1.28 26.73 7.12
N GLY A 286 2.59 26.72 7.32
CA GLY A 286 3.33 27.59 8.27
C GLY A 286 3.80 28.86 7.60
#